data_7ff3a0924976dc997b68509cda6f32f8
#
_entry.id   7ff3a0924976dc997b68509cda6f32f8
#
_cell.length_a   1.000
_cell.length_b   1.000
_cell.length_c   1.000
_cell.angle_alpha   90.00
_cell.angle_beta   90.00
_cell.angle_gamma   90.00
#
_symmetry.space_group_name_H-M   'P 1'
#
loop_
_entity.id
_entity.type
_entity.pdbx_description
1 polymer ?
#
loop_
_entity_poly.entity_id
_entity_poly.type
_entity_poly.pdbx_seq_one_letter_code
_entity_poly.pdbx_strand_id
1 'polypeptide(L)'
;MPLPALQNFERTLERQIRLLEAKKYLIERKIGRHIRLFEEKRDGIGKKIEERIRQFERKRGIRLDDEVHFIRSWLERPLSIGAVTPSGKVLCRAMARYVDPNSGGPVVELGPGTGPVTEALLEAGVAPSRLVLVEFNPNFCRILRARYPDATVVQGDAYSLRRLLETLLIQPAAAVVSGLPLVTKPMKQRLRLIRDAIDLMAPGAPFVQFTYSVAAPLPRRLGGFAVEASERIWMNIPPARVWVYRRP
;
A
#
# COMPACT_ATOMS: atom_id res chain seq x y z
N MET A 1 6.30 -7.48 59.57
CA MET A 1 7.07 -8.36 58.66
C MET A 1 8.52 -8.38 59.11
N PRO A 2 9.19 -9.52 59.22
CA PRO A 2 10.59 -9.56 59.62
C PRO A 2 11.47 -8.89 58.55
N LEU A 3 12.40 -8.04 58.99
CA LEU A 3 13.37 -7.30 58.17
C LEU A 3 14.03 -8.09 57.01
N PRO A 4 14.36 -9.40 57.17
CA PRO A 4 14.97 -10.19 56.08
C PRO A 4 14.06 -10.41 54.84
N ALA A 5 12.74 -10.45 55.03
CA ALA A 5 11.80 -10.68 53.93
C ALA A 5 11.63 -9.45 53.04
N LEU A 6 11.69 -8.25 53.61
CA LEU A 6 11.69 -6.97 52.89
C LEU A 6 12.96 -6.81 52.04
N GLN A 7 14.12 -7.11 52.61
CA GLN A 7 15.39 -7.03 51.89
C GLN A 7 15.48 -8.03 50.70
N ASN A 8 14.93 -9.23 50.86
CA ASN A 8 14.84 -10.20 49.77
C ASN A 8 13.87 -9.76 48.67
N PHE A 9 12.77 -9.13 49.02
CA PHE A 9 11.81 -8.57 48.07
C PHE A 9 12.44 -7.42 47.25
N GLU A 10 13.12 -6.49 47.90
CA GLU A 10 13.83 -5.38 47.24
C GLU A 10 14.90 -5.88 46.26
N ARG A 11 15.73 -6.84 46.67
CA ARG A 11 16.75 -7.45 45.79
C ARG A 11 16.12 -8.14 44.57
N THR A 12 14.99 -8.80 44.75
CA THR A 12 14.27 -9.48 43.70
C THR A 12 13.67 -8.45 42.69
N LEU A 13 13.11 -7.36 43.21
CA LEU A 13 12.56 -6.27 42.44
C LEU A 13 13.66 -5.56 41.62
N GLU A 14 14.79 -5.21 42.24
CA GLU A 14 15.93 -4.62 41.53
C GLU A 14 16.47 -5.53 40.42
N ARG A 15 16.54 -6.84 40.64
CA ARG A 15 16.95 -7.81 39.63
C ARG A 15 15.98 -7.85 38.47
N GLN A 16 14.69 -7.77 38.73
CA GLN A 16 13.64 -7.72 37.70
C GLN A 16 13.71 -6.43 36.87
N ILE A 17 13.93 -5.28 37.56
CA ILE A 17 14.09 -3.98 36.86
C ILE A 17 15.31 -4.02 35.97
N ARG A 18 16.48 -4.46 36.42
CA ARG A 18 17.70 -4.60 35.60
C ARG A 18 17.48 -5.53 34.40
N LEU A 19 16.72 -6.61 34.54
CA LEU A 19 16.39 -7.51 33.43
C LEU A 19 15.47 -6.85 32.41
N LEU A 20 14.52 -6.03 32.84
CA LEU A 20 13.64 -5.27 31.96
C LEU A 20 14.39 -4.17 31.19
N GLU A 21 15.30 -3.47 31.88
CA GLU A 21 16.17 -2.47 31.26
C GLU A 21 17.11 -3.09 30.20
N ALA A 22 17.71 -4.24 30.52
CA ALA A 22 18.54 -4.97 29.57
C ALA A 22 17.75 -5.46 28.37
N LYS A 23 16.51 -5.94 28.54
CA LYS A 23 15.62 -6.31 27.44
C LYS A 23 15.22 -5.10 26.60
N LYS A 24 14.90 -3.97 27.23
CA LYS A 24 14.60 -2.71 26.55
C LYS A 24 15.80 -2.27 25.69
N TYR A 25 16.99 -2.24 26.23
CA TYR A 25 18.23 -1.91 25.52
C TYR A 25 18.50 -2.83 24.31
N LEU A 26 18.28 -4.14 24.46
CA LEU A 26 18.43 -5.10 23.36
C LEU A 26 17.40 -4.88 22.26
N ILE A 27 16.17 -4.52 22.60
CA ILE A 27 15.11 -4.20 21.64
C ILE A 27 15.46 -2.91 20.89
N GLU A 28 15.87 -1.85 21.61
CA GLU A 28 16.28 -0.57 21.00
C GLU A 28 17.48 -0.75 20.06
N ARG A 29 18.46 -1.55 20.45
CA ARG A 29 19.63 -1.88 19.64
C ARG A 29 19.25 -2.69 18.38
N LYS A 30 18.30 -3.64 18.50
CA LYS A 30 17.76 -4.39 17.34
C LYS A 30 17.01 -3.46 16.40
N ILE A 31 16.13 -2.61 16.93
CA ILE A 31 15.39 -1.62 16.15
C ILE A 31 16.34 -0.66 15.44
N GLY A 32 17.33 -0.11 16.13
CA GLY A 32 18.33 0.80 15.55
C GLY A 32 19.18 0.14 14.45
N ARG A 33 19.46 -1.17 14.55
CA ARG A 33 20.15 -1.94 13.48
C ARG A 33 19.24 -2.13 12.27
N HIS A 34 17.95 -2.43 12.49
CA HIS A 34 16.98 -2.58 11.39
C HIS A 34 16.70 -1.26 10.68
N ILE A 35 16.67 -0.15 11.42
CA ILE A 35 16.54 1.20 10.83
C ILE A 35 17.75 1.52 9.95
N ARG A 36 18.99 1.28 10.41
CA ARG A 36 20.20 1.52 9.60
C ARG A 36 20.25 0.63 8.35
N LEU A 37 19.94 -0.66 8.48
CA LEU A 37 19.86 -1.57 7.31
C LEU A 37 18.74 -1.16 6.35
N PHE A 38 17.68 -0.55 6.85
CA PHE A 38 16.60 -0.01 6.04
C PHE A 38 17.06 1.24 5.27
N GLU A 39 17.79 2.15 5.94
CA GLU A 39 18.35 3.35 5.32
C GLU A 39 19.36 3.00 4.22
N GLU A 40 20.26 2.07 4.46
CA GLU A 40 21.24 1.59 3.46
C GLU A 40 20.55 0.92 2.25
N LYS A 41 19.52 0.08 2.48
CA LYS A 41 18.73 -0.51 1.40
C LYS A 41 17.91 0.52 0.64
N ARG A 42 17.33 1.50 1.34
CA ARG A 42 16.59 2.63 0.75
C ARG A 42 17.47 3.43 -0.20
N ASP A 43 18.68 3.78 0.21
CA ASP A 43 19.64 4.54 -0.60
C ASP A 43 20.11 3.73 -1.83
N GLY A 44 20.24 2.42 -1.69
CA GLY A 44 20.52 1.51 -2.81
C GLY A 44 19.37 1.38 -3.80
N ILE A 45 18.10 1.39 -3.30
CA ILE A 45 16.89 1.38 -4.14
C ILE A 45 16.73 2.72 -4.86
N GLY A 46 16.97 3.85 -4.17
CA GLY A 46 16.92 5.19 -4.76
C GLY A 46 17.88 5.30 -5.95
N LYS A 47 19.13 4.87 -5.80
CA LYS A 47 20.13 4.86 -6.87
C LYS A 47 19.72 3.99 -8.07
N LYS A 48 19.16 2.79 -7.83
CA LYS A 48 18.66 1.90 -8.89
C LYS A 48 17.48 2.48 -9.65
N ILE A 49 16.60 3.21 -8.96
CA ILE A 49 15.47 3.91 -9.58
C ILE A 49 15.99 5.05 -10.44
N GLU A 50 16.93 5.88 -9.94
CA GLU A 50 17.56 6.93 -10.72
C GLU A 50 18.26 6.41 -11.98
N GLU A 51 18.98 5.29 -11.87
CA GLU A 51 19.63 4.66 -13.03
C GLU A 51 18.61 4.17 -14.06
N ARG A 52 17.49 3.56 -13.62
CA ARG A 52 16.43 3.12 -14.53
C ARG A 52 15.71 4.29 -15.19
N ILE A 53 15.47 5.38 -14.45
CA ILE A 53 14.88 6.60 -14.99
C ILE A 53 15.83 7.19 -16.04
N ARG A 54 17.12 7.35 -15.74
CA ARG A 54 18.13 7.84 -16.70
C ARG A 54 18.26 6.95 -17.95
N GLN A 55 18.13 5.62 -17.80
CA GLN A 55 18.10 4.70 -18.94
C GLN A 55 16.85 4.88 -19.80
N PHE A 56 15.70 5.11 -19.17
CA PHE A 56 14.43 5.38 -19.85
C PHE A 56 14.45 6.72 -20.59
N GLU A 57 14.99 7.77 -19.96
CA GLU A 57 15.21 9.09 -20.55
C GLU A 57 16.09 9.03 -21.81
N ARG A 58 17.22 8.33 -21.72
CA ARG A 58 18.14 8.12 -22.86
C ARG A 58 17.49 7.36 -24.00
N LYS A 59 16.60 6.41 -23.72
CA LYS A 59 15.93 5.61 -24.77
C LYS A 59 14.81 6.35 -25.46
N ARG A 60 14.19 7.35 -24.84
CA ARG A 60 12.99 8.02 -25.38
C ARG A 60 13.08 9.55 -25.53
N GLY A 61 14.21 10.15 -25.17
CA GLY A 61 14.45 11.60 -25.38
C GLY A 61 13.58 12.52 -24.51
N ILE A 62 13.03 12.02 -23.38
CA ILE A 62 12.17 12.77 -22.48
C ILE A 62 12.99 13.22 -21.27
N ARG A 63 13.00 14.53 -20.92
CA ARG A 63 13.62 15.04 -19.69
C ARG A 63 12.61 14.96 -18.55
N LEU A 64 13.00 14.30 -17.45
CA LEU A 64 12.18 14.04 -16.25
C LEU A 64 12.77 14.72 -15.00
N ASP A 65 13.49 15.84 -15.15
CA ASP A 65 14.27 16.46 -14.07
C ASP A 65 13.41 16.81 -12.83
N ASP A 66 12.21 17.41 -13.05
CA ASP A 66 11.29 17.77 -11.95
C ASP A 66 10.65 16.53 -11.31
N GLU A 67 10.54 15.46 -12.04
CA GLU A 67 9.93 14.20 -11.64
C GLU A 67 10.86 13.33 -10.79
N VAL A 68 12.16 13.38 -11.08
CA VAL A 68 13.20 12.72 -10.25
C VAL A 68 13.24 13.39 -8.88
N HIS A 69 13.14 14.73 -8.81
CA HIS A 69 13.04 15.46 -7.56
C HIS A 69 11.76 15.12 -6.78
N PHE A 70 10.63 14.96 -7.45
CA PHE A 70 9.37 14.55 -6.82
C PHE A 70 9.45 13.12 -6.28
N ILE A 71 9.94 12.17 -7.08
CA ILE A 71 10.13 10.76 -6.66
C ILE A 71 11.12 10.68 -5.50
N ARG A 72 12.19 11.47 -5.52
CA ARG A 72 13.16 11.55 -4.43
C ARG A 72 12.54 12.12 -3.16
N SER A 73 11.81 13.23 -3.25
CA SER A 73 11.10 13.83 -2.11
C SER A 73 10.00 12.91 -1.57
N TRP A 74 9.38 12.12 -2.45
CA TRP A 74 8.41 11.09 -2.09
C TRP A 74 9.06 9.91 -1.35
N LEU A 75 10.25 9.47 -1.75
CA LEU A 75 11.03 8.43 -1.08
C LEU A 75 11.63 8.93 0.26
N GLU A 76 12.03 10.21 0.33
CA GLU A 76 12.62 10.83 1.52
C GLU A 76 11.57 11.22 2.58
N ARG A 77 10.34 11.56 2.16
CA ARG A 77 9.25 12.01 3.04
C ARG A 77 7.91 11.32 2.74
N PRO A 78 7.82 10.00 2.89
CA PRO A 78 6.60 9.26 2.53
C PRO A 78 5.37 9.69 3.34
N LEU A 79 5.56 10.14 4.60
CA LEU A 79 4.48 10.56 5.49
C LEU A 79 3.96 11.98 5.18
N SER A 80 4.79 12.88 4.67
CA SER A 80 4.42 14.29 4.42
C SER A 80 3.62 14.48 3.12
N ILE A 81 3.72 13.53 2.17
CA ILE A 81 3.04 13.59 0.87
C ILE A 81 1.87 12.60 0.82
N GLY A 82 1.59 11.87 1.91
CA GLY A 82 0.56 10.83 1.96
C GLY A 82 0.92 9.60 1.12
N ALA A 83 2.16 9.51 0.66
CA ALA A 83 2.64 8.42 -0.16
C ALA A 83 3.22 7.32 0.71
N VAL A 84 2.77 6.11 0.49
CA VAL A 84 3.31 4.90 1.10
C VAL A 84 4.53 4.48 0.30
N THR A 85 5.58 4.03 0.96
CA THR A 85 6.76 3.42 0.32
C THR A 85 6.33 2.42 -0.75
N PRO A 86 7.03 2.32 -1.92
CA PRO A 86 6.69 1.33 -2.93
C PRO A 86 6.50 -0.03 -2.28
N SER A 87 5.30 -0.58 -2.35
CA SER A 87 4.94 -1.86 -1.74
C SER A 87 5.88 -2.92 -2.28
N GLY A 88 6.50 -3.68 -1.39
CA GLY A 88 7.40 -4.75 -1.79
C GLY A 88 6.66 -5.75 -2.70
N LYS A 89 7.37 -6.41 -3.61
CA LYS A 89 6.77 -7.38 -4.56
C LYS A 89 5.88 -8.42 -3.86
N VAL A 90 6.24 -8.83 -2.64
CA VAL A 90 5.46 -9.80 -1.85
C VAL A 90 4.08 -9.24 -1.48
N LEU A 91 4.01 -7.96 -1.08
CA LEU A 91 2.74 -7.31 -0.76
C LEU A 91 1.88 -7.13 -2.02
N CYS A 92 2.47 -6.68 -3.13
CA CYS A 92 1.74 -6.51 -4.39
C CYS A 92 1.14 -7.83 -4.88
N ARG A 93 1.92 -8.92 -4.84
CA ARG A 93 1.42 -10.26 -5.16
C ARG A 93 0.35 -10.74 -4.19
N ALA A 94 0.48 -10.43 -2.90
CA ALA A 94 -0.55 -10.76 -1.92
C ALA A 94 -1.87 -10.03 -2.17
N MET A 95 -1.82 -8.79 -2.68
CA MET A 95 -3.00 -8.05 -3.10
C MET A 95 -3.61 -8.65 -4.38
N ALA A 96 -2.80 -8.95 -5.38
CA ALA A 96 -3.24 -9.50 -6.66
C ALA A 96 -3.92 -10.87 -6.51
N ARG A 97 -3.56 -11.69 -5.51
CA ARG A 97 -4.20 -13.01 -5.24
C ARG A 97 -5.70 -12.96 -4.98
N TYR A 98 -6.23 -11.82 -4.57
CA TYR A 98 -7.66 -11.64 -4.32
C TYR A 98 -8.45 -11.27 -5.57
N VAL A 99 -7.76 -11.06 -6.69
CA VAL A 99 -8.36 -10.75 -7.99
C VAL A 99 -8.36 -12.02 -8.83
N ASP A 100 -9.56 -12.49 -9.23
CA ASP A 100 -9.68 -13.58 -10.18
C ASP A 100 -9.36 -13.09 -11.59
N PRO A 101 -8.26 -13.55 -12.23
CA PRO A 101 -7.89 -13.12 -13.57
C PRO A 101 -8.90 -13.54 -14.65
N ASN A 102 -9.70 -14.59 -14.37
CA ASN A 102 -10.69 -15.11 -15.31
C ASN A 102 -12.09 -14.49 -15.13
N SER A 103 -12.30 -13.70 -14.07
CA SER A 103 -13.57 -12.99 -13.89
C SER A 103 -13.80 -12.00 -15.04
N GLY A 104 -15.03 -11.85 -15.50
CA GLY A 104 -15.41 -10.81 -16.47
C GLY A 104 -15.30 -9.42 -15.85
N GLY A 105 -15.28 -8.40 -16.71
CA GLY A 105 -15.28 -6.99 -16.29
C GLY A 105 -13.91 -6.40 -15.97
N PRO A 106 -13.87 -5.07 -15.80
CA PRO A 106 -12.66 -4.32 -15.56
C PRO A 106 -12.13 -4.55 -14.13
N VAL A 107 -10.80 -4.45 -13.97
CA VAL A 107 -10.11 -4.41 -12.70
C VAL A 107 -9.59 -3.00 -12.49
N VAL A 108 -10.11 -2.32 -11.47
CA VAL A 108 -9.78 -0.92 -11.18
C VAL A 108 -8.65 -0.87 -10.15
N GLU A 109 -7.58 -0.15 -10.45
CA GLU A 109 -6.51 0.15 -9.48
C GLU A 109 -6.54 1.62 -9.09
N LEU A 110 -6.56 1.90 -7.77
CA LEU A 110 -6.57 3.25 -7.21
C LEU A 110 -5.18 3.62 -6.68
N GLY A 111 -4.57 4.65 -7.25
CA GLY A 111 -3.25 5.13 -6.89
C GLY A 111 -2.13 4.16 -7.27
N PRO A 112 -2.03 3.74 -8.55
CA PRO A 112 -0.97 2.83 -9.02
C PRO A 112 0.44 3.40 -8.86
N GLY A 113 0.60 4.72 -8.84
CA GLY A 113 1.91 5.36 -8.77
C GLY A 113 2.81 4.94 -9.93
N THR A 114 3.91 4.25 -9.63
CA THR A 114 4.83 3.69 -10.65
C THR A 114 4.41 2.31 -11.18
N GLY A 115 3.29 1.75 -10.70
CA GLY A 115 2.69 0.52 -11.20
C GLY A 115 3.17 -0.81 -10.60
N PRO A 116 3.66 -0.90 -9.35
CA PRO A 116 4.09 -2.18 -8.78
C PRO A 116 2.94 -3.16 -8.54
N VAL A 117 1.76 -2.68 -8.17
CA VAL A 117 0.55 -3.52 -8.03
C VAL A 117 -0.01 -3.85 -9.40
N THR A 118 0.00 -2.90 -10.35
CA THR A 118 -0.33 -3.14 -11.76
C THR A 118 0.50 -4.32 -12.32
N GLU A 119 1.82 -4.31 -12.11
CA GLU A 119 2.71 -5.41 -12.52
C GLU A 119 2.31 -6.75 -11.89
N ALA A 120 1.97 -6.76 -10.60
CA ALA A 120 1.55 -7.98 -9.90
C ALA A 120 0.19 -8.50 -10.39
N LEU A 121 -0.74 -7.63 -10.80
CA LEU A 121 -2.01 -8.00 -11.41
C LEU A 121 -1.80 -8.66 -12.78
N LEU A 122 -0.90 -8.11 -13.59
CA LEU A 122 -0.51 -8.70 -14.88
C LEU A 122 0.20 -10.04 -14.70
N GLU A 123 1.14 -10.14 -13.73
CA GLU A 123 1.79 -11.41 -13.35
C GLU A 123 0.78 -12.47 -12.88
N ALA A 124 -0.34 -12.06 -12.26
CA ALA A 124 -1.42 -12.94 -11.85
C ALA A 124 -2.37 -13.35 -12.98
N GLY A 125 -2.17 -12.83 -14.21
CA GLY A 125 -2.93 -13.21 -15.40
C GLY A 125 -4.08 -12.25 -15.76
N VAL A 126 -4.22 -11.10 -15.11
CA VAL A 126 -5.20 -10.09 -15.51
C VAL A 126 -4.79 -9.50 -16.86
N ALA A 127 -5.68 -9.56 -17.84
CA ALA A 127 -5.40 -8.98 -19.16
C ALA A 127 -5.21 -7.46 -19.08
N PRO A 128 -4.17 -6.88 -19.73
CA PRO A 128 -3.91 -5.44 -19.70
C PRO A 128 -5.11 -4.56 -20.09
N SER A 129 -5.88 -4.99 -21.09
CA SER A 129 -7.06 -4.29 -21.58
C SER A 129 -8.21 -4.19 -20.56
N ARG A 130 -8.18 -5.01 -19.50
CA ARG A 130 -9.15 -4.97 -18.40
C ARG A 130 -8.76 -3.99 -17.29
N LEU A 131 -7.51 -3.50 -17.29
CA LEU A 131 -7.01 -2.62 -16.25
C LEU A 131 -7.52 -1.18 -16.45
N VAL A 132 -8.08 -0.61 -15.39
CA VAL A 132 -8.46 0.80 -15.29
C VAL A 132 -7.66 1.42 -14.12
N LEU A 133 -6.67 2.25 -14.45
CA LEU A 133 -5.70 2.81 -13.52
C LEU A 133 -6.09 4.26 -13.19
N VAL A 134 -6.57 4.52 -11.96
CA VAL A 134 -6.95 5.86 -11.51
C VAL A 134 -5.78 6.48 -10.73
N GLU A 135 -5.15 7.49 -11.30
CA GLU A 135 -3.98 8.15 -10.74
C GLU A 135 -4.15 9.67 -10.74
N PHE A 136 -3.80 10.30 -9.62
CA PHE A 136 -3.94 11.75 -9.47
C PHE A 136 -2.79 12.52 -10.14
N ASN A 137 -1.56 11.99 -10.05
CA ASN A 137 -0.37 12.66 -10.53
C ASN A 137 -0.22 12.53 -12.05
N PRO A 138 -0.21 13.66 -12.83
CA PRO A 138 -0.10 13.62 -14.28
C PRO A 138 1.19 12.95 -14.77
N ASN A 139 2.28 13.01 -14.00
CA ASN A 139 3.54 12.41 -14.38
C ASN A 139 3.47 10.90 -14.27
N PHE A 140 2.88 10.37 -13.19
CA PHE A 140 2.63 8.94 -13.09
C PHE A 140 1.65 8.46 -14.16
N CYS A 141 0.62 9.24 -14.50
CA CYS A 141 -0.26 8.91 -15.61
C CYS A 141 0.50 8.77 -16.95
N ARG A 142 1.49 9.65 -17.23
CA ARG A 142 2.34 9.52 -18.43
C ARG A 142 3.18 8.25 -18.41
N ILE A 143 3.80 7.94 -17.26
CA ILE A 143 4.61 6.72 -17.07
C ILE A 143 3.74 5.47 -17.28
N LEU A 144 2.56 5.43 -16.66
CA LEU A 144 1.63 4.31 -16.76
C LEU A 144 1.15 4.09 -18.20
N ARG A 145 0.76 5.14 -18.92
CA ARG A 145 0.36 5.04 -20.36
C ARG A 145 1.48 4.51 -21.23
N ALA A 146 2.73 4.93 -20.95
CA ALA A 146 3.88 4.45 -21.71
C ALA A 146 4.25 2.99 -21.38
N ARG A 147 4.03 2.57 -20.13
CA ARG A 147 4.38 1.23 -19.65
C ARG A 147 3.31 0.19 -19.93
N TYR A 148 2.05 0.60 -19.88
CA TYR A 148 0.87 -0.25 -20.03
C TYR A 148 -0.08 0.35 -21.10
N PRO A 149 0.31 0.33 -22.39
CA PRO A 149 -0.43 1.01 -23.45
C PRO A 149 -1.86 0.46 -23.66
N ASP A 150 -2.09 -0.81 -23.31
CA ASP A 150 -3.41 -1.45 -23.43
C ASP A 150 -4.31 -1.21 -22.21
N ALA A 151 -3.78 -0.63 -21.12
CA ALA A 151 -4.57 -0.28 -19.94
C ALA A 151 -5.22 1.10 -20.08
N THR A 152 -6.41 1.27 -19.53
CA THR A 152 -7.08 2.58 -19.44
C THR A 152 -6.52 3.38 -18.29
N VAL A 153 -5.83 4.49 -18.54
CA VAL A 153 -5.29 5.38 -17.49
C VAL A 153 -6.15 6.62 -17.36
N VAL A 154 -6.84 6.73 -16.22
CA VAL A 154 -7.72 7.84 -15.83
C VAL A 154 -6.98 8.78 -14.90
N GLN A 155 -6.76 10.02 -15.32
CA GLN A 155 -6.19 11.04 -14.42
C GLN A 155 -7.32 11.65 -13.58
N GLY A 156 -7.22 11.52 -12.24
CA GLY A 156 -8.21 12.10 -11.33
C GLY A 156 -8.03 11.69 -9.87
N ASP A 157 -8.83 12.35 -9.02
CA ASP A 157 -8.86 12.06 -7.60
C ASP A 157 -9.73 10.84 -7.32
N ALA A 158 -9.10 9.75 -6.85
CA ALA A 158 -9.80 8.51 -6.50
C ALA A 158 -10.88 8.71 -5.42
N TYR A 159 -10.82 9.76 -4.59
CA TYR A 159 -11.90 10.09 -3.66
C TYR A 159 -13.15 10.69 -4.34
N SER A 160 -13.10 10.90 -5.65
CA SER A 160 -14.23 11.24 -6.53
C SER A 160 -14.57 10.09 -7.49
N LEU A 161 -14.37 8.84 -7.07
CA LEU A 161 -14.36 7.63 -7.89
C LEU A 161 -15.62 7.48 -8.73
N ARG A 162 -16.81 7.66 -8.15
CA ARG A 162 -18.08 7.56 -8.87
C ARG A 162 -18.11 8.49 -10.07
N ARG A 163 -17.77 9.77 -9.88
CA ARG A 163 -17.74 10.76 -10.98
C ARG A 163 -16.75 10.43 -12.10
N LEU A 164 -15.63 9.79 -11.74
CA LEU A 164 -14.59 9.42 -12.69
C LEU A 164 -14.95 8.19 -13.53
N LEU A 165 -15.65 7.22 -12.94
CA LEU A 165 -15.80 5.90 -13.53
C LEU A 165 -17.23 5.53 -13.90
N GLU A 166 -18.25 6.20 -13.39
CA GLU A 166 -19.67 5.86 -13.62
C GLU A 166 -20.04 5.80 -15.12
N THR A 167 -19.46 6.70 -15.93
CA THR A 167 -19.67 6.72 -17.39
C THR A 167 -18.63 5.94 -18.16
N LEU A 168 -17.49 5.64 -17.56
CA LEU A 168 -16.39 4.93 -18.20
C LEU A 168 -16.59 3.41 -18.14
N LEU A 169 -17.13 2.91 -17.03
CA LEU A 169 -17.33 1.48 -16.82
C LEU A 169 -18.62 1.04 -17.49
N ILE A 170 -18.50 0.35 -18.63
CA ILE A 170 -19.65 -0.20 -19.39
C ILE A 170 -20.29 -1.36 -18.63
N GLN A 171 -19.50 -2.05 -17.77
CA GLN A 171 -19.95 -3.16 -16.93
C GLN A 171 -19.35 -3.04 -15.54
N PRO A 172 -19.97 -3.67 -14.51
CA PRO A 172 -19.46 -3.62 -13.15
C PRO A 172 -18.02 -4.12 -13.04
N ALA A 173 -17.22 -3.46 -12.20
CA ALA A 173 -15.83 -3.86 -11.98
C ALA A 173 -15.75 -5.24 -11.29
N ALA A 174 -14.86 -6.08 -11.79
CA ALA A 174 -14.59 -7.41 -11.23
C ALA A 174 -13.76 -7.35 -9.93
N ALA A 175 -13.02 -6.26 -9.75
CA ALA A 175 -12.29 -5.97 -8.51
C ALA A 175 -11.90 -4.49 -8.47
N VAL A 176 -11.70 -3.97 -7.25
CA VAL A 176 -10.99 -2.71 -7.01
C VAL A 176 -9.80 -2.97 -6.11
N VAL A 177 -8.61 -2.57 -6.54
CA VAL A 177 -7.36 -2.73 -5.77
C VAL A 177 -6.82 -1.35 -5.44
N SER A 178 -6.63 -1.05 -4.15
CA SER A 178 -6.27 0.30 -3.69
C SER A 178 -4.88 0.35 -3.08
N GLY A 179 -4.00 1.15 -3.68
CA GLY A 179 -2.69 1.55 -3.18
C GLY A 179 -2.72 2.80 -2.29
N LEU A 180 -3.91 3.38 -2.05
CA LEU A 180 -4.06 4.64 -1.34
C LEU A 180 -3.80 4.50 0.17
N PRO A 181 -3.22 5.52 0.83
CA PRO A 181 -2.98 5.52 2.27
C PRO A 181 -4.27 5.84 3.04
N LEU A 182 -5.29 4.97 2.96
CA LEU A 182 -6.63 5.22 3.52
C LEU A 182 -6.61 5.58 5.01
N VAL A 183 -5.73 4.96 5.80
CA VAL A 183 -5.65 5.21 7.25
C VAL A 183 -5.29 6.65 7.61
N THR A 184 -4.70 7.42 6.69
CA THR A 184 -4.38 8.84 6.88
C THR A 184 -5.58 9.76 6.66
N LYS A 185 -6.68 9.25 6.10
CA LYS A 185 -7.88 10.02 5.81
C LYS A 185 -8.92 9.89 6.92
N PRO A 186 -9.78 10.91 7.10
CA PRO A 186 -10.92 10.82 8.02
C PRO A 186 -11.82 9.63 7.72
N MET A 187 -12.42 9.03 8.75
CA MET A 187 -13.26 7.83 8.64
C MET A 187 -14.40 8.00 7.60
N LYS A 188 -15.02 9.19 7.56
CA LYS A 188 -16.09 9.52 6.60
C LYS A 188 -15.61 9.40 5.14
N GLN A 189 -14.38 9.84 4.84
CA GLN A 189 -13.82 9.74 3.49
C GLN A 189 -13.48 8.30 3.12
N ARG A 190 -12.93 7.51 4.06
CA ARG A 190 -12.65 6.08 3.85
C ARG A 190 -13.92 5.31 3.53
N LEU A 191 -14.97 5.53 4.35
CA LEU A 191 -16.26 4.88 4.17
C LEU A 191 -16.89 5.26 2.83
N ARG A 192 -16.85 6.54 2.45
CA ARG A 192 -17.37 7.01 1.16
C ARG A 192 -16.65 6.33 0.00
N LEU A 193 -15.30 6.34 -0.01
CA LEU A 193 -14.54 5.73 -1.09
C LEU A 193 -14.86 4.24 -1.25
N ILE A 194 -14.89 3.47 -0.14
CA ILE A 194 -15.17 2.04 -0.22
C ILE A 194 -16.60 1.79 -0.69
N ARG A 195 -17.58 2.58 -0.25
CA ARG A 195 -18.97 2.49 -0.76
C ARG A 195 -19.04 2.81 -2.24
N ASP A 196 -18.48 3.93 -2.67
CA ASP A 196 -18.46 4.33 -4.08
C ASP A 196 -17.78 3.23 -4.96
N ALA A 197 -16.72 2.60 -4.46
CA ALA A 197 -16.07 1.49 -5.14
C ALA A 197 -17.00 0.26 -5.22
N ILE A 198 -17.58 -0.17 -4.09
CA ILE A 198 -18.48 -1.34 -4.04
C ILE A 198 -19.73 -1.14 -4.90
N ASP A 199 -20.23 0.09 -5.04
CA ASP A 199 -21.37 0.39 -5.90
C ASP A 199 -21.04 0.28 -7.40
N LEU A 200 -19.78 0.43 -7.77
CA LEU A 200 -19.27 0.25 -9.13
C LEU A 200 -18.85 -1.21 -9.44
N MET A 201 -18.85 -2.09 -8.44
CA MET A 201 -18.37 -3.47 -8.56
C MET A 201 -19.52 -4.46 -8.76
N ALA A 202 -19.18 -5.60 -9.36
CA ALA A 202 -20.08 -6.75 -9.41
C ALA A 202 -20.38 -7.29 -7.99
N PRO A 203 -21.56 -7.89 -7.76
CA PRO A 203 -21.86 -8.54 -6.48
C PRO A 203 -20.76 -9.52 -6.06
N GLY A 204 -20.33 -9.47 -4.80
CA GLY A 204 -19.27 -10.34 -4.27
C GLY A 204 -17.84 -9.99 -4.70
N ALA A 205 -17.65 -9.07 -5.64
CA ALA A 205 -16.32 -8.64 -6.09
C ALA A 205 -15.50 -8.02 -4.93
N PRO A 206 -14.16 -8.20 -4.90
CA PRO A 206 -13.32 -7.75 -3.82
C PRO A 206 -12.87 -6.29 -3.98
N PHE A 207 -13.03 -5.47 -2.94
CA PHE A 207 -12.24 -4.26 -2.74
C PHE A 207 -11.03 -4.60 -1.90
N VAL A 208 -9.84 -4.54 -2.48
CA VAL A 208 -8.57 -4.96 -1.87
C VAL A 208 -7.77 -3.74 -1.44
N GLN A 209 -7.39 -3.69 -0.17
CA GLN A 209 -6.62 -2.59 0.43
C GLN A 209 -5.52 -3.15 1.32
N PHE A 210 -4.35 -2.52 1.34
CA PHE A 210 -3.34 -2.86 2.34
C PHE A 210 -3.17 -1.76 3.40
N THR A 211 -2.64 -2.15 4.55
CA THR A 211 -2.18 -1.20 5.58
C THR A 211 -0.92 -1.71 6.28
N TYR A 212 -0.13 -0.78 6.79
CA TYR A 212 0.93 -1.06 7.76
C TYR A 212 0.41 -1.03 9.21
N SER A 213 -0.80 -0.49 9.41
CA SER A 213 -1.48 -0.47 10.71
C SER A 213 -1.95 -1.86 11.12
N VAL A 214 -2.05 -2.08 12.44
CA VAL A 214 -2.71 -3.26 13.01
C VAL A 214 -4.22 -3.20 12.87
N ALA A 215 -4.78 -1.99 12.76
CA ALA A 215 -6.21 -1.75 12.61
C ALA A 215 -6.63 -1.79 11.14
N ALA A 216 -7.85 -2.25 10.92
CA ALA A 216 -8.50 -2.21 9.60
C ALA A 216 -8.70 -0.75 9.13
N PRO A 217 -8.61 -0.47 7.82
CA PRO A 217 -8.97 0.82 7.24
C PRO A 217 -10.38 1.27 7.60
N LEU A 218 -11.32 0.32 7.60
CA LEU A 218 -12.66 0.46 8.17
C LEU A 218 -12.94 -0.65 9.18
N PRO A 219 -13.46 -0.33 10.38
CA PRO A 219 -13.93 -1.32 11.33
C PRO A 219 -15.03 -2.21 10.72
N ARG A 220 -15.02 -3.51 11.04
CA ARG A 220 -15.98 -4.50 10.52
C ARG A 220 -17.46 -4.10 10.75
N ARG A 221 -17.74 -3.35 11.81
CA ARG A 221 -19.10 -2.90 12.17
C ARG A 221 -19.59 -1.69 11.38
N LEU A 222 -18.71 -1.04 10.62
CA LEU A 222 -19.05 0.13 9.82
C LEU A 222 -19.23 -0.27 8.36
N GLY A 223 -20.36 0.04 7.77
CA GLY A 223 -20.59 -0.08 6.33
C GLY A 223 -21.34 -1.32 5.86
N GLY A 224 -21.60 -2.32 6.72
CA GLY A 224 -22.32 -3.54 6.33
C GLY A 224 -21.56 -4.41 5.32
N PHE A 225 -20.22 -4.34 5.30
CA PHE A 225 -19.37 -5.14 4.41
C PHE A 225 -18.91 -6.42 5.09
N ALA A 226 -18.83 -7.51 4.33
CA ALA A 226 -17.99 -8.66 4.69
C ALA A 226 -16.53 -8.24 4.63
N VAL A 227 -15.76 -8.51 5.70
CA VAL A 227 -14.36 -8.08 5.83
C VAL A 227 -13.48 -9.29 6.12
N GLU A 228 -12.55 -9.54 5.22
CA GLU A 228 -11.50 -10.54 5.35
C GLU A 228 -10.14 -9.84 5.56
N ALA A 229 -9.23 -10.45 6.29
CA ALA A 229 -7.87 -9.96 6.47
C ALA A 229 -6.87 -11.08 6.19
N SER A 230 -5.83 -10.78 5.43
CA SER A 230 -4.71 -11.71 5.25
C SER A 230 -3.94 -11.92 6.55
N GLU A 231 -3.06 -12.90 6.57
CA GLU A 231 -1.97 -12.94 7.52
C GLU A 231 -1.06 -11.69 7.36
N ARG A 232 -0.26 -11.41 8.38
CA ARG A 232 0.68 -10.31 8.31
C ARG A 232 1.86 -10.66 7.42
N ILE A 233 2.14 -9.80 6.44
CA ILE A 233 3.23 -9.95 5.49
C ILE A 233 4.50 -9.38 6.10
N TRP A 234 5.25 -10.24 6.81
CA TRP A 234 6.46 -9.86 7.53
C TRP A 234 7.65 -9.54 6.62
N MET A 235 7.65 -10.08 5.40
CA MET A 235 8.69 -9.81 4.39
C MET A 235 8.57 -8.41 3.78
N ASN A 236 7.48 -7.71 4.05
CA ASN A 236 7.34 -6.29 3.73
C ASN A 236 7.86 -5.44 4.90
N ILE A 237 8.59 -4.35 4.61
CA ILE A 237 9.15 -3.46 5.63
C ILE A 237 8.61 -2.04 5.41
N PRO A 238 7.79 -1.52 6.35
CA PRO A 238 7.27 -2.20 7.55
C PRO A 238 6.28 -3.33 7.21
N PRO A 239 6.05 -4.30 8.14
CA PRO A 239 5.12 -5.38 7.93
C PRO A 239 3.72 -4.88 7.61
N ALA A 240 3.08 -5.44 6.57
CA ALA A 240 1.79 -5.03 6.08
C ALA A 240 0.72 -6.13 6.24
N ARG A 241 -0.54 -5.76 6.07
CA ARG A 241 -1.68 -6.68 5.99
C ARG A 241 -2.61 -6.24 4.88
N VAL A 242 -3.16 -7.20 4.13
CA VAL A 242 -4.19 -6.97 3.12
C VAL A 242 -5.56 -7.14 3.75
N TRP A 243 -6.48 -6.27 3.41
CA TRP A 243 -7.87 -6.25 3.83
C TRP A 243 -8.74 -6.31 2.59
N VAL A 244 -9.76 -7.17 2.63
CA VAL A 244 -10.69 -7.35 1.53
C VAL A 244 -12.11 -7.08 2.02
N TYR A 245 -12.78 -6.17 1.33
CA TYR A 245 -14.16 -5.81 1.61
C TYR A 245 -15.03 -6.30 0.46
N ARG A 246 -16.17 -6.91 0.79
CA ARG A 246 -17.16 -7.35 -0.20
C ARG A 246 -18.56 -6.93 0.24
N ARG A 247 -19.43 -6.73 -0.73
CA ARG A 247 -20.87 -6.67 -0.45
C ARG A 247 -21.30 -8.06 0.01
N PRO A 248 -22.08 -8.20 1.13
CA PRO A 248 -22.63 -9.49 1.57
C PRO A 248 -23.55 -10.11 0.52
#